data_904377bb76c7847d54dd7b16f2605864
#
_entry.id   904377bb76c7847d54dd7b16f2605864
#
_cell.length_a   1.000
_cell.length_b   1.000
_cell.length_c   1.000
_cell.angle_alpha   90.00
_cell.angle_beta   90.00
_cell.angle_gamma   90.00
#
_symmetry.space_group_name_H-M   'P 1'
#
loop_
_entity.id
_entity.type
_entity.pdbx_description
1 polymer ?
#
loop_
_entity_poly.entity_id
_entity_poly.type
_entity_poly.pdbx_seq_one_letter_code
_entity_poly.pdbx_strand_id
1 'polypeptide(L)'
;MSEVRVVHAADMQPPAVVTPGMDRREAFAEEGVWACTVRTEKGVMTGWHIHAGYDTYLHVNSGTVHIEYGPGGTLSADAGPGDFLLIPRGLVHREGTAAGSDGAEAVLVRIGSGQPVTNVDGPEPG
;
A
#
# COMPACT_ATOMS: atom_id res chain seq x y z
N MET A 1 3.45 -1.68 30.22
CA MET A 1 3.69 -0.26 30.45
C MET A 1 3.41 0.54 29.20
N SER A 2 2.75 1.68 29.34
CA SER A 2 2.41 2.54 28.21
C SER A 2 3.38 3.70 28.11
N GLU A 3 4.13 3.72 27.02
CA GLU A 3 5.11 4.76 26.74
C GLU A 3 4.90 5.33 25.35
N VAL A 4 5.29 6.58 25.16
CA VAL A 4 5.42 7.13 23.80
C VAL A 4 6.66 6.53 23.17
N ARG A 5 6.50 6.00 21.94
CA ARG A 5 7.62 5.46 21.17
C ARG A 5 7.79 6.27 19.91
N VAL A 6 9.03 6.58 19.60
CA VAL A 6 9.39 7.30 18.38
C VAL A 6 10.32 6.42 17.57
N VAL A 7 9.98 6.21 16.30
CA VAL A 7 10.88 5.57 15.35
C VAL A 7 11.42 6.65 14.43
N HIS A 8 12.71 6.90 14.53
CA HIS A 8 13.35 7.90 13.68
C HIS A 8 13.50 7.38 12.27
N ALA A 9 13.44 8.25 11.28
CA ALA A 9 13.53 7.87 9.88
C ALA A 9 14.76 6.99 9.57
N ALA A 10 15.90 7.31 10.19
CA ALA A 10 17.13 6.55 10.00
C ALA A 10 17.07 5.11 10.56
N ASP A 11 16.14 4.85 11.46
CA ASP A 11 15.99 3.54 12.11
C ASP A 11 14.93 2.66 11.46
N MET A 12 14.20 3.19 10.49
CA MET A 12 13.21 2.42 9.75
C MET A 12 13.90 1.41 8.85
N GLN A 13 13.32 0.21 8.77
CA GLN A 13 13.92 -0.93 8.07
C GLN A 13 13.06 -1.40 6.90
N PRO A 14 13.66 -1.94 5.82
CA PRO A 14 12.87 -2.57 4.77
C PRO A 14 12.15 -3.81 5.30
N PRO A 15 10.94 -4.11 4.78
CA PRO A 15 10.24 -5.35 5.17
C PRO A 15 10.96 -6.59 4.63
N ALA A 16 10.58 -7.76 5.17
CA ALA A 16 11.13 -9.04 4.72
C ALA A 16 10.79 -9.34 3.25
N VAL A 17 9.62 -8.92 2.80
CA VAL A 17 9.18 -9.09 1.40
C VAL A 17 9.36 -7.76 0.67
N VAL A 18 10.11 -7.81 -0.42
CA VAL A 18 10.43 -6.63 -1.24
C VAL A 18 9.70 -6.73 -2.57
N THR A 19 9.05 -5.64 -2.96
CA THR A 19 8.41 -5.50 -4.27
C THR A 19 9.32 -4.63 -5.16
N PRO A 20 9.73 -5.10 -6.34
CA PRO A 20 10.54 -4.29 -7.24
C PRO A 20 9.89 -2.94 -7.55
N GLY A 21 10.67 -1.88 -7.49
CA GLY A 21 10.20 -0.52 -7.75
C GLY A 21 9.43 0.13 -6.60
N MET A 22 9.27 -0.57 -5.47
CA MET A 22 8.65 -0.03 -4.27
C MET A 22 9.62 -0.13 -3.09
N ASP A 23 10.01 1.02 -2.55
CA ASP A 23 10.86 1.09 -1.36
C ASP A 23 9.97 1.33 -0.15
N ARG A 24 9.77 0.29 0.65
CA ARG A 24 9.02 0.36 1.90
C ARG A 24 9.97 0.41 3.08
N ARG A 25 9.67 1.28 4.03
CA ARG A 25 10.42 1.43 5.27
C ARG A 25 9.47 1.28 6.45
N GLU A 26 9.65 0.22 7.23
CA GLU A 26 8.79 -0.08 8.39
C GLU A 26 9.12 0.82 9.57
N ALA A 27 8.10 1.45 10.14
CA ALA A 27 8.17 2.14 11.41
C ALA A 27 7.67 1.24 12.54
N PHE A 28 6.48 0.67 12.37
CA PHE A 28 5.88 -0.24 13.34
C PHE A 28 5.36 -1.49 12.63
N ALA A 29 5.73 -2.64 13.16
CA ALA A 29 5.24 -3.95 12.70
C ALA A 29 4.85 -4.74 13.94
N GLU A 30 3.63 -4.55 14.40
CA GLU A 30 3.12 -5.08 15.66
C GLU A 30 1.82 -5.83 15.45
N GLU A 31 1.37 -6.55 16.47
CA GLU A 31 0.08 -7.22 16.41
C GLU A 31 -1.02 -6.20 16.12
N GLY A 32 -1.77 -6.46 15.06
CA GLY A 32 -2.89 -5.64 14.65
C GLY A 32 -2.56 -4.39 13.88
N VAL A 33 -1.30 -3.99 13.76
CA VAL A 33 -0.93 -2.78 13.02
C VAL A 33 0.43 -2.90 12.33
N TRP A 34 0.49 -2.41 11.10
CA TRP A 34 1.74 -2.28 10.35
C TRP A 34 1.77 -0.89 9.71
N ALA A 35 2.78 -0.10 10.03
CA ALA A 35 2.91 1.27 9.55
C ALA A 35 4.26 1.46 8.88
N CYS A 36 4.25 2.01 7.68
CA CYS A 36 5.45 2.23 6.90
C CYS A 36 5.34 3.45 6.00
N THR A 37 6.45 3.88 5.46
CA THR A 37 6.47 4.74 4.28
C THR A 37 6.69 3.88 3.04
N VAL A 38 6.19 4.32 1.90
CA VAL A 38 6.41 3.66 0.63
C VAL A 38 6.73 4.70 -0.44
N ARG A 39 7.79 4.44 -1.19
CA ARG A 39 8.15 5.20 -2.37
C ARG A 39 8.02 4.26 -3.57
N THR A 40 7.17 4.63 -4.52
CA THR A 40 6.93 3.87 -5.73
C THR A 40 7.54 4.59 -6.92
N GLU A 41 8.36 3.89 -7.69
CA GLU A 41 8.99 4.47 -8.88
C GLU A 41 7.98 4.72 -9.98
N LYS A 42 8.34 5.62 -10.89
CA LYS A 42 7.55 5.91 -12.09
C LYS A 42 7.27 4.64 -12.89
N GLY A 43 6.02 4.46 -13.31
CA GLY A 43 5.62 3.37 -14.19
C GLY A 43 5.48 2.00 -13.51
N VAL A 44 5.65 1.94 -12.20
CA VAL A 44 5.52 0.68 -11.45
C VAL A 44 4.05 0.38 -11.17
N MET A 45 3.67 -0.88 -11.38
CA MET A 45 2.35 -1.42 -11.07
C MET A 45 2.56 -2.81 -10.48
N THR A 46 1.92 -3.09 -9.35
CA THR A 46 1.97 -4.44 -8.75
C THR A 46 1.15 -5.43 -9.59
N GLY A 47 1.32 -6.72 -9.31
CA GLY A 47 0.35 -7.72 -9.73
C GLY A 47 -0.94 -7.63 -8.91
N TRP A 48 -1.94 -8.38 -9.33
CA TRP A 48 -3.19 -8.50 -8.59
C TRP A 48 -2.96 -9.24 -7.28
N HIS A 49 -3.49 -8.68 -6.19
CA HIS A 49 -3.32 -9.28 -4.86
C HIS A 49 -4.44 -8.85 -3.92
N ILE A 50 -4.48 -9.48 -2.75
CA ILE A 50 -5.38 -9.13 -1.66
C ILE A 50 -4.59 -9.00 -0.35
N HIS A 51 -5.16 -8.24 0.57
CA HIS A 51 -4.76 -8.19 1.97
C HIS A 51 -5.91 -8.77 2.80
N ALA A 52 -5.97 -10.09 2.92
CA ALA A 52 -7.16 -10.81 3.36
C ALA A 52 -7.69 -10.37 4.72
N GLY A 53 -6.81 -10.09 5.66
CA GLY A 53 -7.21 -9.71 7.02
C GLY A 53 -6.94 -8.25 7.38
N TYR A 54 -6.55 -7.41 6.41
CA TYR A 54 -6.13 -6.03 6.68
C TYR A 54 -6.92 -5.03 5.87
N ASP A 55 -7.33 -3.94 6.52
CA ASP A 55 -7.66 -2.68 5.85
C ASP A 55 -6.39 -1.87 5.68
N THR A 56 -6.18 -1.30 4.51
CA THR A 56 -4.99 -0.51 4.19
C THR A 56 -5.37 0.94 3.97
N TYR A 57 -4.78 1.81 4.76
CA TYR A 57 -4.95 3.26 4.65
C TYR A 57 -3.67 3.87 4.11
N LEU A 58 -3.77 4.72 3.10
CA LEU A 58 -2.65 5.49 2.59
C LEU A 58 -2.92 6.99 2.73
N HIS A 59 -1.88 7.72 3.02
CA HIS A 59 -1.86 9.18 2.88
C HIS A 59 -0.74 9.53 1.91
N VAL A 60 -1.10 10.14 0.79
CA VAL A 60 -0.15 10.46 -0.29
C VAL A 60 0.55 11.77 0.03
N ASN A 61 1.87 11.75 0.05
CA ASN A 61 2.70 12.94 0.28
C ASN A 61 3.08 13.63 -1.03
N SER A 62 3.42 12.84 -2.05
CA SER A 62 3.81 13.37 -3.35
C SER A 62 3.48 12.37 -4.46
N GLY A 63 3.34 12.87 -5.68
CA GLY A 63 2.94 12.07 -6.82
C GLY A 63 1.48 11.62 -6.74
N THR A 64 1.09 10.69 -7.60
CA THR A 64 -0.28 10.16 -7.65
C THR A 64 -0.24 8.65 -7.64
N VAL A 65 -0.94 8.05 -6.67
CA VAL A 65 -1.12 6.60 -6.54
C VAL A 65 -2.36 6.21 -7.33
N HIS A 66 -2.25 5.15 -8.12
CA HIS A 66 -3.33 4.61 -8.96
C HIS A 66 -3.66 3.20 -8.49
N ILE A 67 -4.95 2.95 -8.23
CA ILE A 67 -5.46 1.64 -7.81
C ILE A 67 -6.47 1.17 -8.85
N GLU A 68 -6.34 -0.11 -9.26
CA GLU A 68 -7.33 -0.77 -10.12
C GLU A 68 -7.99 -1.91 -9.35
N TYR A 69 -9.30 -2.04 -9.49
CA TYR A 69 -10.10 -3.02 -8.77
C TYR A 69 -11.45 -3.22 -9.45
N GLY A 70 -12.34 -3.92 -8.76
CA GLY A 70 -13.71 -4.13 -9.23
C GLY A 70 -13.83 -5.23 -10.29
N PRO A 71 -15.06 -5.45 -10.82
CA PRO A 71 -15.32 -6.52 -11.77
C PRO A 71 -14.41 -6.43 -12.99
N GLY A 72 -13.65 -7.50 -13.24
CA GLY A 72 -12.69 -7.54 -14.35
C GLY A 72 -11.58 -6.50 -14.27
N GLY A 73 -11.40 -5.82 -13.13
CA GLY A 73 -10.41 -4.76 -12.99
C GLY A 73 -10.80 -3.45 -13.67
N THR A 74 -12.08 -3.21 -13.85
CA THR A 74 -12.59 -2.08 -14.67
C THR A 74 -12.75 -0.78 -13.89
N LEU A 75 -12.69 -0.82 -12.56
CA LEU A 75 -12.75 0.38 -11.73
C LEU A 75 -11.36 0.85 -11.36
N SER A 76 -11.21 2.14 -11.16
CA SER A 76 -9.94 2.71 -10.71
C SER A 76 -10.17 3.91 -9.81
N ALA A 77 -9.16 4.22 -9.02
CA ALA A 77 -9.11 5.40 -8.18
C ALA A 77 -7.70 5.97 -8.16
N ASP A 78 -7.59 7.28 -8.21
CA ASP A 78 -6.33 8.00 -8.09
C ASP A 78 -6.34 8.86 -6.84
N ALA A 79 -5.25 8.83 -6.10
CA ALA A 79 -5.04 9.69 -4.95
C ALA A 79 -3.76 10.51 -5.17
N GLY A 80 -3.89 11.82 -5.09
CA GLY A 80 -2.79 12.76 -5.23
C GLY A 80 -2.32 13.33 -3.90
N PRO A 81 -1.39 14.30 -3.93
CA PRO A 81 -0.81 14.84 -2.69
C PRO A 81 -1.86 15.35 -1.72
N GLY A 82 -1.78 14.90 -0.48
CA GLY A 82 -2.71 15.26 0.58
C GLY A 82 -3.93 14.38 0.69
N ASP A 83 -4.17 13.50 -0.27
CA ASP A 83 -5.35 12.63 -0.26
C ASP A 83 -5.15 11.41 0.63
N PHE A 84 -6.26 10.91 1.17
CA PHE A 84 -6.33 9.61 1.82
C PHE A 84 -6.99 8.58 0.92
N LEU A 85 -6.55 7.34 1.02
CA LEU A 85 -7.08 6.22 0.26
C LEU A 85 -7.28 5.03 1.19
N LEU A 86 -8.40 4.34 1.07
CA LEU A 86 -8.66 3.09 1.78
C LEU A 86 -8.80 1.94 0.79
N ILE A 87 -8.01 0.90 1.02
CA ILE A 87 -8.17 -0.39 0.34
C ILE A 87 -8.76 -1.36 1.36
N PRO A 88 -10.05 -1.74 1.21
CA PRO A 88 -10.68 -2.65 2.17
C PRO A 88 -10.05 -4.03 2.17
N ARG A 89 -10.10 -4.70 3.31
CA ARG A 89 -9.63 -6.08 3.43
C ARG A 89 -10.32 -6.99 2.42
N GLY A 90 -9.56 -7.91 1.85
CA GLY A 90 -10.08 -8.89 0.92
C GLY A 90 -10.36 -8.39 -0.49
N LEU A 91 -10.18 -7.09 -0.75
CA LEU A 91 -10.39 -6.55 -2.09
C LEU A 91 -9.24 -6.95 -3.02
N VAL A 92 -9.59 -7.59 -4.14
CA VAL A 92 -8.62 -7.86 -5.21
C VAL A 92 -8.29 -6.55 -5.90
N HIS A 93 -7.03 -6.18 -5.88
CA HIS A 93 -6.57 -4.91 -6.46
C HIS A 93 -5.14 -5.02 -6.95
N ARG A 94 -4.73 -4.04 -7.72
CA ARG A 94 -3.33 -3.75 -8.02
C ARG A 94 -3.10 -2.26 -7.91
N GLU A 95 -1.87 -1.87 -7.63
CA GLU A 95 -1.53 -0.48 -7.32
C GLU A 95 -0.18 -0.08 -7.90
N GLY A 96 -0.02 1.21 -8.12
CA GLY A 96 1.21 1.77 -8.62
C GLY A 96 1.12 3.27 -8.78
N THR A 97 1.96 3.81 -9.64
CA THR A 97 1.92 5.23 -9.99
C THR A 97 0.98 5.47 -11.14
N ALA A 98 0.21 6.55 -11.07
CA ALA A 98 -0.65 6.97 -12.16
C ALA A 98 0.16 7.36 -13.39
N ALA A 99 -0.44 7.21 -14.56
CA ALA A 99 0.17 7.66 -15.81
C ALA A 99 0.52 9.15 -15.72
N GLY A 100 1.75 9.49 -16.09
CA GLY A 100 2.23 10.88 -16.02
C GLY A 100 2.79 11.30 -14.66
N SER A 101 2.67 10.48 -13.63
CA SER A 101 3.30 10.74 -12.33
C SER A 101 4.75 10.28 -12.34
N ASP A 102 5.67 11.08 -11.81
CA ASP A 102 7.11 10.78 -11.76
C ASP A 102 7.47 9.84 -10.60
N GLY A 103 6.52 9.17 -10.05
CA GLY A 103 6.64 8.36 -8.84
C GLY A 103 5.63 8.83 -7.82
N ALA A 104 5.60 8.19 -6.66
CA ALA A 104 4.71 8.57 -5.57
C ALA A 104 5.34 8.23 -4.22
N GLU A 105 5.05 9.04 -3.22
CA GLU A 105 5.43 8.77 -1.84
C GLU A 105 4.19 8.83 -0.96
N ALA A 106 4.05 7.85 -0.08
CA ALA A 106 2.90 7.74 0.79
C ALA A 106 3.28 7.15 2.14
N VAL A 107 2.44 7.45 3.13
CA VAL A 107 2.40 6.73 4.39
C VAL A 107 1.34 5.66 4.25
N LEU A 108 1.65 4.44 4.70
CA LEU A 108 0.76 3.30 4.62
C LEU A 108 0.58 2.71 6.01
N VAL A 109 -0.69 2.48 6.39
CA VAL A 109 -1.02 1.83 7.66
C VAL A 109 -2.00 0.70 7.37
N ARG A 110 -1.64 -0.53 7.76
CA ARG A 110 -2.53 -1.69 7.71
C ARG A 110 -3.01 -2.01 9.12
N ILE A 111 -4.31 -2.21 9.23
CA ILE A 111 -4.95 -2.55 10.50
C ILE A 111 -5.70 -3.87 10.30
N GLY A 112 -5.43 -4.84 11.18
CA GLY A 112 -6.01 -6.16 11.09
C GLY A 112 -5.02 -7.25 11.43
N SER A 113 -5.20 -8.42 10.82
CA SER A 113 -4.33 -9.58 11.04
C SER A 113 -4.40 -10.53 9.85
N GLY A 114 -3.46 -11.48 9.80
CA GLY A 114 -3.42 -12.50 8.76
C GLY A 114 -2.26 -12.34 7.81
N GLN A 115 -2.38 -12.89 6.62
CA GLN A 115 -1.33 -12.80 5.60
C GLN A 115 -1.23 -11.38 5.06
N PRO A 116 -0.04 -10.77 5.05
CA PRO A 116 0.13 -9.40 4.56
C PRO A 116 -0.28 -9.24 3.09
N VAL A 117 0.07 -10.20 2.26
CA VAL A 117 -0.23 -10.18 0.82
C VAL A 117 -0.50 -11.59 0.34
N THR A 118 -1.54 -11.75 -0.47
CA THR A 118 -1.81 -12.99 -1.21
C THR A 118 -1.97 -12.64 -2.68
N ASN A 119 -1.10 -13.18 -3.52
CA ASN A 119 -1.18 -12.94 -4.96
C ASN A 119 -2.32 -13.77 -5.56
N VAL A 120 -3.02 -13.17 -6.52
CA VAL A 120 -4.16 -13.79 -7.21
C VAL A 120 -4.06 -13.51 -8.71
N ASP A 121 -4.89 -14.20 -9.51
CA ASP A 121 -4.85 -14.04 -10.97
C ASP A 121 -5.51 -12.74 -11.44
N GLY A 122 -6.44 -12.22 -10.67
CA GLY A 122 -7.15 -10.99 -10.97
C GLY A 122 -8.56 -10.99 -10.39
N PRO A 123 -9.29 -9.87 -10.54
CA PRO A 123 -10.68 -9.80 -10.09
C PRO A 123 -11.57 -10.69 -10.95
N GLU A 124 -12.62 -11.23 -10.33
CA GLU A 124 -13.63 -11.95 -11.07
C GLU A 124 -14.33 -11.01 -12.06
N PRO A 125 -14.73 -11.51 -13.24
CA PRO A 125 -15.57 -10.74 -14.14
C PRO A 125 -16.91 -10.44 -13.48
N GLY A 126 -17.43 -9.30 -13.77
CA GLY A 126 -18.64 -8.78 -13.14
C GLY A 126 -19.92 -9.50 -13.52
#